data_a0a66c9a62f4d28225d91fa469001dc4
#
_entry.id   a0a66c9a62f4d28225d91fa469001dc4
#
_cell.length_a   1.000
_cell.length_b   1.000
_cell.length_c   1.000
_cell.angle_alpha   90.00
_cell.angle_beta   90.00
_cell.angle_gamma   90.00
#
_symmetry.space_group_name_H-M   'P 1'
#
loop_
_entity.id
_entity.type
_entity.pdbx_description
1 polymer ?
#
loop_
_entity_poly.entity_id
_entity_poly.type
_entity_poly.pdbx_seq_one_letter_code
_entity_poly.pdbx_strand_id
1 'polypeptide(L)'
;MPSEFTLFLDEYKHSPNTVWIMKPAGKAQGRGIFIVTSINQLYQWRNSLKGGQENAINEMYVVQKYLFNPLLLGGRKFDLRIYALVTSYNPLTVYLNRTSFARFTAVKYSRNPDDLSNNYIHLTNVAVQKKNENYDRDNGGKWDLRQLKIYLIA
;
A
#
# COMPACT_ATOMS: atom_id res chain seq x y z
N MET A 1 -1.72 4.20 21.19
CA MET A 1 -1.60 4.91 22.50
C MET A 1 -1.40 6.39 22.24
N PRO A 2 -1.85 7.35 23.14
CA PRO A 2 -1.63 8.79 22.93
C PRO A 2 -0.17 9.18 22.75
N SER A 3 0.74 8.51 23.45
CA SER A 3 2.20 8.69 23.38
C SER A 3 2.78 8.38 21.99
N GLU A 4 2.31 7.31 21.32
CA GLU A 4 2.81 6.92 20.00
C GLU A 4 2.41 7.90 18.90
N PHE A 5 1.20 8.47 18.99
CA PHE A 5 0.79 9.50 18.05
C PHE A 5 1.65 10.77 18.19
N THR A 6 2.00 11.15 19.43
CA THR A 6 2.87 12.31 19.68
C THR A 6 4.28 12.06 19.12
N LEU A 7 4.82 10.87 19.32
CA LEU A 7 6.12 10.48 18.75
C LEU A 7 6.10 10.54 17.22
N PHE A 8 5.01 10.06 16.59
CA PHE A 8 4.89 10.16 15.14
C PHE A 8 4.76 11.61 14.65
N LEU A 9 4.02 12.45 15.34
CA LEU A 9 3.93 13.87 14.98
C LEU A 9 5.30 14.57 15.06
N ASP A 10 6.10 14.21 16.02
CA ASP A 10 7.45 14.74 16.19
C ASP A 10 8.35 14.29 15.04
N GLU A 11 8.37 12.99 14.73
CA GLU A 11 9.11 12.48 13.56
C GLU A 11 8.62 13.11 12.24
N TYR A 12 7.29 13.28 12.08
CA TYR A 12 6.73 13.93 10.90
C TYR A 12 7.25 15.34 10.69
N LYS A 13 7.41 16.12 11.77
CA LYS A 13 7.95 17.49 11.73
C LYS A 13 9.46 17.50 11.42
N HIS A 14 10.20 16.54 11.97
CA HIS A 14 11.65 16.42 11.73
C HIS A 14 11.99 15.86 10.33
N SER A 15 11.04 15.23 9.66
CA SER A 15 11.22 14.61 8.34
C SER A 15 10.30 15.24 7.28
N PRO A 16 10.40 16.55 6.96
CA PRO A 16 9.43 17.28 6.14
C PRO A 16 9.34 16.79 4.68
N ASN A 17 10.40 16.15 4.18
CA ASN A 17 10.46 15.62 2.81
C ASN A 17 10.04 14.14 2.73
N THR A 18 9.62 13.55 3.84
CA THR A 18 9.20 12.15 3.89
C THR A 18 7.70 12.04 3.68
N VAL A 19 7.32 11.28 2.68
CA VAL A 19 5.91 10.88 2.49
C VAL A 19 5.62 9.68 3.38
N TRP A 20 4.51 9.74 4.09
CA TRP A 20 4.10 8.70 5.04
C TRP A 20 2.82 8.01 4.56
N ILE A 21 2.68 6.72 4.85
CA ILE A 21 1.47 5.94 4.60
C ILE A 21 0.98 5.34 5.91
N MET A 22 -0.33 5.46 6.14
CA MET A 22 -1.01 4.91 7.31
C MET A 22 -1.86 3.71 6.89
N LYS A 23 -1.73 2.62 7.62
CA LYS A 23 -2.40 1.35 7.33
C LYS A 23 -3.06 0.81 8.60
N PRO A 24 -4.39 0.58 8.62
CA PRO A 24 -5.03 -0.04 9.77
C PRO A 24 -4.54 -1.48 9.95
N ALA A 25 -4.17 -1.85 11.17
CA ALA A 25 -3.64 -3.17 11.48
C ALA A 25 -4.70 -4.29 11.34
N GLY A 26 -5.97 -3.96 11.63
CA GLY A 26 -7.09 -4.92 11.63
C GLY A 26 -7.87 -5.00 10.32
N LYS A 27 -7.51 -4.22 9.28
CA LYS A 27 -8.25 -4.20 8.02
C LYS A 27 -7.44 -4.83 6.88
N ALA A 28 -8.17 -5.34 5.87
CA ALA A 28 -7.59 -5.96 4.68
C ALA A 28 -8.01 -5.23 3.41
N GLN A 29 -7.46 -5.63 2.27
CA GLN A 29 -7.87 -5.20 0.92
C GLN A 29 -7.68 -3.70 0.64
N GLY A 30 -6.82 -3.01 1.37
CA GLY A 30 -6.57 -1.58 1.20
C GLY A 30 -7.59 -0.67 1.89
N ARG A 31 -8.53 -1.21 2.68
CA ARG A 31 -9.52 -0.42 3.40
C ARG A 31 -8.87 0.45 4.47
N GLY A 32 -9.17 1.75 4.45
CA GLY A 32 -8.66 2.70 5.45
C GLY A 32 -7.17 3.02 5.32
N ILE A 33 -6.49 2.57 4.27
CA ILE A 33 -5.13 3.00 3.96
C ILE A 33 -5.18 4.39 3.34
N PHE A 34 -4.29 5.28 3.78
CA PHE A 34 -4.13 6.59 3.16
C PHE A 34 -2.69 7.08 3.26
N ILE A 35 -2.31 7.94 2.33
CA ILE A 35 -1.03 8.65 2.33
C ILE A 35 -1.24 9.97 3.05
N VAL A 36 -0.32 10.32 3.94
CA VAL A 36 -0.37 11.57 4.70
C VAL A 36 0.08 12.72 3.82
N THR A 37 -0.83 13.65 3.56
CA THR A 37 -0.60 14.83 2.72
C THR A 37 -0.38 16.10 3.55
N SER A 38 -0.85 16.12 4.79
CA SER A 38 -0.68 17.27 5.69
C SER A 38 -0.85 16.88 7.15
N ILE A 39 -0.30 17.72 8.04
CA ILE A 39 -0.49 17.57 9.49
C ILE A 39 -1.96 17.72 9.89
N ASN A 40 -2.69 18.57 9.21
CA ASN A 40 -4.13 18.78 9.48
C ASN A 40 -4.93 17.51 9.20
N GLN A 41 -4.58 16.75 8.16
CA GLN A 41 -5.19 15.45 7.87
C GLN A 41 -5.00 14.46 9.03
N LEU A 42 -3.83 14.45 9.67
CA LEU A 42 -3.57 13.59 10.83
C LEU A 42 -4.44 13.97 12.03
N TYR A 43 -4.63 15.27 12.29
CA TYR A 43 -5.51 15.73 13.35
C TYR A 43 -6.98 15.40 13.05
N GLN A 44 -7.45 15.62 11.83
CA GLN A 44 -8.81 15.27 11.40
C GLN A 44 -9.06 13.77 11.54
N TRP A 45 -8.12 12.94 11.04
CA TRP A 45 -8.17 11.50 11.19
C TRP A 45 -8.26 11.08 12.67
N ARG A 46 -7.39 11.63 13.53
CA ARG A 46 -7.43 11.33 14.96
C ARG A 46 -8.75 11.73 15.62
N ASN A 47 -9.31 12.87 15.24
CA ASN A 47 -10.58 13.35 15.79
C ASN A 47 -11.76 12.49 15.30
N SER A 48 -11.73 12.01 14.04
CA SER A 48 -12.75 11.10 13.54
C SER A 48 -12.81 9.77 14.31
N LEU A 49 -11.67 9.31 14.83
CA LEU A 49 -11.61 8.12 15.69
C LEU A 49 -12.24 8.36 17.08
N LYS A 50 -12.22 9.60 17.57
CA LYS A 50 -12.81 9.95 18.87
C LYS A 50 -14.33 10.18 18.82
N GLY A 51 -14.84 10.63 17.69
CA GLY A 51 -16.26 10.98 17.49
C GLY A 51 -17.15 9.83 17.00
N GLY A 52 -16.58 8.69 16.63
CA GLY A 52 -17.32 7.53 16.13
C GLY A 52 -17.36 6.39 17.15
N GLN A 53 -18.39 5.58 17.08
CA GLN A 53 -18.73 4.42 17.93
C GLN A 53 -17.55 3.80 18.70
N GLU A 54 -17.78 3.28 19.90
CA GLU A 54 -16.81 2.70 20.85
C GLU A 54 -15.72 1.81 20.21
N ASN A 55 -15.99 1.20 19.06
CA ASN A 55 -15.05 0.36 18.30
C ASN A 55 -13.98 1.14 17.52
N ALA A 56 -14.14 2.43 17.27
CA ALA A 56 -13.17 3.24 16.51
C ALA A 56 -11.96 3.68 17.37
N ILE A 57 -12.14 3.73 18.70
CA ILE A 57 -11.10 4.18 19.63
C ILE A 57 -9.91 3.21 19.70
N ASN A 58 -10.12 1.93 19.37
CA ASN A 58 -9.11 0.88 19.45
C ASN A 58 -8.48 0.49 18.11
N GLU A 59 -8.75 1.22 17.03
CA GLU A 59 -8.16 0.88 15.74
C GLU A 59 -6.68 1.26 15.72
N MET A 60 -5.81 0.22 15.70
CA MET A 60 -4.37 0.38 15.56
C MET A 60 -3.99 0.64 14.11
N TYR A 61 -3.05 1.54 13.89
CA TYR A 61 -2.47 1.83 12.60
C TYR A 61 -0.97 1.60 12.61
N VAL A 62 -0.46 1.06 11.52
CA VAL A 62 0.96 1.03 11.22
C VAL A 62 1.29 2.24 10.37
N VAL A 63 2.27 3.02 10.81
CA VAL A 63 2.80 4.17 10.07
C VAL A 63 4.12 3.76 9.43
N GLN A 64 4.29 4.02 8.14
CA GLN A 64 5.47 3.64 7.38
C GLN A 64 5.92 4.78 6.47
N LYS A 65 7.23 4.87 6.21
CA LYS A 65 7.74 5.68 5.10
C LYS A 65 7.20 5.12 3.79
N TYR A 66 6.60 5.99 2.99
CA TYR A 66 6.04 5.58 1.70
C TYR A 66 7.17 5.46 0.66
N LEU A 67 7.20 4.37 -0.08
CA LEU A 67 8.13 4.19 -1.19
C LEU A 67 7.68 5.06 -2.37
N PHE A 68 8.10 6.31 -2.34
CA PHE A 68 7.71 7.34 -3.30
C PHE A 68 8.32 7.16 -4.67
N ASN A 69 9.38 6.35 -4.77
CA ASN A 69 10.11 6.10 -6.01
C ASN A 69 10.13 4.59 -6.35
N PRO A 70 8.98 3.95 -6.60
CA PRO A 70 8.93 2.54 -6.91
C PRO A 70 9.44 2.26 -8.33
N LEU A 71 9.88 1.02 -8.58
CA LEU A 71 10.03 0.52 -9.95
C LEU A 71 8.66 0.52 -10.64
N LEU A 72 8.61 1.02 -11.86
CA LEU A 72 7.40 1.10 -12.67
C LEU A 72 7.56 0.24 -13.93
N LEU A 73 6.46 -0.41 -14.36
CA LEU A 73 6.38 -1.09 -15.64
C LEU A 73 5.26 -0.45 -16.47
N GLY A 74 5.62 0.02 -17.67
CA GLY A 74 4.69 0.81 -18.49
C GLY A 74 4.16 2.06 -17.77
N GLY A 75 4.96 2.66 -16.87
CA GLY A 75 4.57 3.79 -16.05
C GLY A 75 3.59 3.46 -14.92
N ARG A 76 3.28 2.20 -14.66
CA ARG A 76 2.36 1.75 -13.62
C ARG A 76 3.11 1.17 -12.42
N LYS A 77 2.60 1.44 -11.23
CA LYS A 77 3.05 0.80 -10.01
C LYS A 77 2.56 -0.64 -9.95
N PHE A 78 3.38 -1.53 -9.42
CA PHE A 78 3.02 -2.92 -9.20
C PHE A 78 3.55 -3.44 -7.87
N ASP A 79 3.00 -4.55 -7.44
CA ASP A 79 3.54 -5.37 -6.35
C ASP A 79 3.52 -6.85 -6.75
N LEU A 80 4.28 -7.66 -6.02
CA LEU A 80 4.36 -9.09 -6.23
C LEU A 80 3.57 -9.83 -5.14
N ARG A 81 2.75 -10.79 -5.55
CA ARG A 81 2.18 -11.79 -4.66
C ARG A 81 2.96 -13.09 -4.86
N ILE A 82 3.88 -13.36 -3.94
CA ILE A 82 4.70 -14.57 -3.96
C ILE A 82 4.19 -15.50 -2.87
N TYR A 83 4.00 -16.77 -3.23
CA TYR A 83 3.67 -17.82 -2.28
C TYR A 83 4.92 -18.68 -2.06
N ALA A 84 5.27 -18.87 -0.79
CA ALA A 84 6.40 -19.65 -0.36
C ALA A 84 5.93 -20.72 0.63
N LEU A 85 6.36 -21.96 0.41
CA LEU A 85 6.18 -23.07 1.34
C LEU A 85 7.47 -23.30 2.08
N VAL A 86 7.48 -23.15 3.40
CA VAL A 86 8.59 -23.48 4.29
C VAL A 86 8.35 -24.87 4.84
N THR A 87 9.19 -25.82 4.48
CA THR A 87 9.08 -27.23 4.91
C THR A 87 10.00 -27.57 6.06
N SER A 88 11.05 -26.78 6.28
CA SER A 88 11.97 -26.90 7.41
C SER A 88 12.55 -25.55 7.75
N TYR A 89 12.77 -25.29 9.05
CA TYR A 89 13.45 -24.09 9.53
C TYR A 89 14.95 -24.36 9.83
N ASN A 90 15.30 -25.61 10.07
CA ASN A 90 16.69 -25.98 10.33
C ASN A 90 16.98 -27.38 9.73
N PRO A 91 17.73 -27.49 8.62
CA PRO A 91 18.14 -26.38 7.74
C PRO A 91 16.94 -25.72 7.06
N LEU A 92 17.04 -24.42 6.77
CA LEU A 92 15.96 -23.69 6.10
C LEU A 92 15.72 -24.23 4.70
N THR A 93 14.51 -24.73 4.45
CA THR A 93 14.07 -25.24 3.14
C THR A 93 12.80 -24.52 2.71
N VAL A 94 12.88 -23.80 1.59
CA VAL A 94 11.78 -22.96 1.05
C VAL A 94 11.53 -23.27 -0.40
N TYR A 95 10.29 -23.53 -0.74
CA TYR A 95 9.82 -23.70 -2.12
C TYR A 95 8.97 -22.51 -2.54
N LEU A 96 9.28 -21.91 -3.69
CA LEU A 96 8.49 -20.81 -4.26
C LEU A 96 7.46 -21.37 -5.25
N ASN A 97 6.21 -20.94 -5.10
CA ASN A 97 5.15 -21.31 -6.01
C ASN A 97 5.33 -20.61 -7.36
N ARG A 98 5.25 -21.38 -8.46
CA ARG A 98 5.42 -20.87 -9.82
C ARG A 98 4.25 -20.04 -10.34
N THR A 99 3.06 -20.21 -9.74
CA THR A 99 1.83 -19.46 -10.10
C THR A 99 1.68 -18.16 -9.35
N SER A 100 2.77 -17.66 -8.77
CA SER A 100 2.85 -16.30 -8.20
C SER A 100 2.65 -15.23 -9.29
N PHE A 101 2.22 -14.04 -8.94
CA PHE A 101 1.82 -13.01 -9.90
C PHE A 101 2.14 -11.59 -9.45
N ALA A 102 2.22 -10.68 -10.42
CA ALA A 102 2.29 -9.25 -10.23
C ALA A 102 0.88 -8.61 -10.33
N ARG A 103 0.62 -7.58 -9.53
CA ARG A 103 -0.60 -6.78 -9.56
C ARG A 103 -0.26 -5.35 -9.92
N PHE A 104 -0.97 -4.78 -10.87
CA PHE A 104 -0.74 -3.44 -11.37
C PHE A 104 -1.83 -2.47 -10.96
N THR A 105 -1.47 -1.20 -10.84
CA THR A 105 -2.45 -0.12 -10.77
C THR A 105 -3.13 0.07 -12.13
N ALA A 106 -4.43 0.42 -12.13
CA ALA A 106 -5.19 0.69 -13.35
C ALA A 106 -4.72 1.95 -14.08
N VAL A 107 -4.18 2.91 -13.33
CA VAL A 107 -3.68 4.18 -13.83
C VAL A 107 -2.17 4.29 -13.68
N LYS A 108 -1.55 5.17 -14.47
CA LYS A 108 -0.11 5.46 -14.38
C LYS A 108 0.23 6.07 -13.03
N TYR A 109 1.42 5.76 -12.53
CA TYR A 109 1.95 6.33 -11.30
C TYR A 109 2.26 7.82 -11.49
N SER A 110 1.95 8.61 -10.49
CA SER A 110 2.27 10.03 -10.43
C SER A 110 3.02 10.35 -9.15
N ARG A 111 3.95 11.29 -9.24
CA ARG A 111 4.65 11.87 -8.08
C ARG A 111 4.13 13.27 -7.73
N ASN A 112 3.09 13.73 -8.45
CA ASN A 112 2.49 15.02 -8.16
C ASN A 112 1.89 14.98 -6.75
N PRO A 113 2.19 15.96 -5.88
CA PRO A 113 1.57 16.08 -4.55
C PRO A 113 0.04 16.05 -4.58
N ASP A 114 -0.58 16.62 -5.61
CA ASP A 114 -2.03 16.66 -5.78
C ASP A 114 -2.64 15.26 -5.97
N ASP A 115 -1.86 14.31 -6.48
CA ASP A 115 -2.28 12.94 -6.73
C ASP A 115 -2.12 12.00 -5.52
N LEU A 116 -1.46 12.46 -4.44
CA LEU A 116 -1.18 11.61 -3.27
C LEU A 116 -2.43 11.04 -2.59
N SER A 117 -3.56 11.72 -2.71
CA SER A 117 -4.85 11.25 -2.19
C SER A 117 -5.53 10.21 -3.09
N ASN A 118 -5.06 10.02 -4.33
CA ASN A 118 -5.66 9.12 -5.29
C ASN A 118 -5.18 7.68 -5.08
N ASN A 119 -5.98 6.89 -4.40
CA ASN A 119 -5.67 5.49 -4.09
C ASN A 119 -5.49 4.61 -5.34
N TYR A 120 -6.05 4.97 -6.49
CA TYR A 120 -5.89 4.20 -7.72
C TYR A 120 -4.47 4.30 -8.32
N ILE A 121 -3.74 5.34 -7.95
CA ILE A 121 -2.34 5.55 -8.36
C ILE A 121 -1.39 4.80 -7.42
N HIS A 122 -1.72 4.76 -6.13
CA HIS A 122 -0.77 4.38 -5.08
C HIS A 122 -0.96 2.98 -4.51
N LEU A 123 -2.19 2.43 -4.54
CA LEU A 123 -2.52 1.13 -3.96
C LEU A 123 -2.77 0.08 -5.06
N THR A 124 -2.03 -1.02 -5.01
CA THR A 124 -2.15 -2.15 -5.96
C THR A 124 -3.22 -3.17 -5.58
N ASN A 125 -3.93 -2.94 -4.47
CA ASN A 125 -4.98 -3.84 -3.98
C ASN A 125 -6.11 -3.99 -5.01
N VAL A 126 -6.41 -5.20 -5.43
CA VAL A 126 -7.46 -5.50 -6.43
C VAL A 126 -8.82 -4.93 -6.00
N ALA A 127 -9.17 -5.00 -4.71
CA ALA A 127 -10.42 -4.45 -4.20
C ALA A 127 -10.53 -2.92 -4.35
N VAL A 128 -9.40 -2.21 -4.39
CA VAL A 128 -9.34 -0.79 -4.72
C VAL A 128 -9.43 -0.61 -6.23
N GLN A 129 -8.58 -1.30 -6.98
CA GLN A 129 -8.44 -1.12 -8.43
C GLN A 129 -9.72 -1.45 -9.21
N LYS A 130 -10.48 -2.47 -8.81
CA LYS A 130 -11.77 -2.86 -9.41
C LYS A 130 -12.83 -1.75 -9.45
N LYS A 131 -12.66 -0.71 -8.64
CA LYS A 131 -13.57 0.44 -8.60
C LYS A 131 -13.21 1.52 -9.62
N ASN A 132 -12.05 1.43 -10.24
CA ASN A 132 -11.61 2.37 -11.26
C ASN A 132 -12.19 1.97 -12.62
N GLU A 133 -12.62 2.95 -13.41
CA GLU A 133 -13.19 2.75 -14.74
C GLU A 133 -12.18 2.14 -15.72
N ASN A 134 -10.90 2.46 -15.56
CA ASN A 134 -9.81 1.95 -16.38
C ASN A 134 -9.30 0.57 -15.94
N TYR A 135 -10.00 -0.09 -15.01
CA TYR A 135 -9.58 -1.42 -14.55
C TYR A 135 -9.90 -2.46 -15.63
N ASP A 136 -8.84 -3.11 -16.12
CA ASP A 136 -8.96 -4.27 -17.02
C ASP A 136 -9.61 -5.44 -16.28
N ARG A 137 -10.85 -5.75 -16.63
CA ARG A 137 -11.62 -6.83 -16.00
C ARG A 137 -11.22 -8.20 -16.52
N ASP A 138 -10.74 -8.29 -17.77
CA ASP A 138 -10.42 -9.55 -18.42
C ASP A 138 -9.12 -10.14 -17.89
N ASN A 139 -8.09 -9.33 -17.79
CA ASN A 139 -6.78 -9.72 -17.25
C ASN A 139 -6.62 -9.40 -15.76
N GLY A 140 -7.58 -8.67 -15.15
CA GLY A 140 -7.59 -8.31 -13.74
C GLY A 140 -6.41 -7.47 -13.29
N GLY A 141 -5.74 -6.76 -14.20
CA GLY A 141 -4.54 -5.98 -13.90
C GLY A 141 -3.41 -6.84 -13.32
N LYS A 142 -3.32 -8.12 -13.72
CA LYS A 142 -2.35 -9.08 -13.23
C LYS A 142 -1.52 -9.62 -14.37
N TRP A 143 -0.25 -9.85 -14.09
CA TRP A 143 0.64 -10.66 -14.92
C TRP A 143 1.09 -11.88 -14.12
N ASP A 144 1.19 -13.03 -14.75
CA ASP A 144 1.87 -14.15 -14.13
C ASP A 144 3.39 -13.85 -13.98
N LEU A 145 4.03 -14.56 -13.09
CA LEU A 145 5.44 -14.32 -12.80
C LEU A 145 6.34 -14.61 -14.00
N ARG A 146 5.92 -15.48 -14.93
CA ARG A 146 6.65 -15.80 -16.15
C ARG A 146 6.61 -14.62 -17.12
N GLN A 147 5.43 -14.05 -17.36
CA GLN A 147 5.28 -12.86 -18.20
C GLN A 147 6.13 -11.70 -17.68
N LEU A 148 6.07 -11.47 -16.34
CA LEU A 148 6.87 -10.43 -15.70
C LEU A 148 8.38 -10.66 -15.92
N LYS A 149 8.86 -11.90 -15.73
CA LYS A 149 10.28 -12.24 -15.93
C LYS A 149 10.73 -12.01 -17.37
N ILE A 150 9.93 -12.44 -18.34
CA ILE A 150 10.24 -12.23 -19.77
C ILE A 150 10.37 -10.74 -20.05
N TYR A 151 9.44 -9.93 -19.55
CA TYR A 151 9.48 -8.47 -19.75
C TYR A 151 10.68 -7.79 -19.11
N LEU A 152 11.14 -8.27 -17.93
CA LEU A 152 12.28 -7.69 -17.21
C LEU A 152 13.64 -8.09 -17.81
N ILE A 153 13.70 -9.14 -18.64
CA ILE A 153 14.92 -9.62 -19.28
C ILE A 153 15.07 -9.06 -20.70
N ALA A 154 13.96 -8.71 -21.35
CA ALA A 154 13.94 -8.10 -22.69
C ALA A 154 14.39 -6.65 -22.66
#